data_c63d5dc7f4014c4888a1f9f66061a83c
#
_entry.id   c63d5dc7f4014c4888a1f9f66061a83c
#
_cell.length_a   1.000
_cell.length_b   1.000
_cell.length_c   1.000
_cell.angle_alpha   90.00
_cell.angle_beta   90.00
_cell.angle_gamma   90.00
#
_symmetry.space_group_name_H-M   'P 1'
#
loop_
_entity.id
_entity.type
_entity.pdbx_description
1 polymer ?
#
loop_
_entity_poly.entity_id
_entity_poly.type
_entity_poly.pdbx_seq_one_letter_code
_entity_poly.pdbx_strand_id
1 'polypeptide(L)'
;DLINPLIGNPYGVEFGITVGDVVYDNLGLYDRHKAMMALMEIVQWNLPGNHDINFASPDASFANETFKSHFGPTYYSFNHGNVHFVALNNVEYAGDGKSFGNSGYRGFIPEHQLQWLAQDLANVSASKLIVIATHIPLISEADDGLSEIYSGPNTENFSSLLEILEPFSNIYGIAGHDTSNSWKVEVNHSHGWQGQPWIAHTLAEVRGSGWPKGLTDARGVKDSIMEDGNPNGFYVLKFDDRNVTPDFIPFPFGPDATQRLRITLDPPLSEIEGGSINRGTAHTDTKIVVNLFDGGIRDLVWAFIDDGGAQAMTYTVRTDPFVERLESIYQDTDSEYSPAARSAHIWEMDLPDGLGEGLHTVRIRTEDEFGQRREGAMTFEIIDQ
;
A
#
# COMPACT_ATOMS: atom_id res chain seq x y z
N ASP A 1 -15.11 -4.29 11.94
CA ASP A 1 -15.19 -2.85 11.68
C ASP A 1 -14.60 -2.46 10.31
N LEU A 2 -13.48 -3.07 9.89
CA LEU A 2 -12.87 -2.81 8.57
C LEU A 2 -13.77 -3.22 7.40
N ILE A 3 -14.63 -4.20 7.58
CA ILE A 3 -15.56 -4.69 6.55
C ILE A 3 -16.85 -3.86 6.51
N ASN A 4 -17.22 -3.15 7.59
CA ASN A 4 -18.47 -2.39 7.64
C ASN A 4 -18.68 -1.46 6.42
N PRO A 5 -17.65 -0.73 5.93
CA PRO A 5 -17.80 0.10 4.74
C PRO A 5 -18.03 -0.69 3.43
N LEU A 6 -17.83 -2.00 3.45
CA LEU A 6 -17.93 -2.88 2.29
C LEU A 6 -19.19 -3.75 2.29
N ILE A 7 -19.93 -3.78 3.42
CA ILE A 7 -21.15 -4.58 3.55
C ILE A 7 -22.19 -4.16 2.50
N GLY A 8 -22.74 -5.15 1.79
CA GLY A 8 -23.73 -4.90 0.75
C GLY A 8 -23.17 -4.19 -0.48
N ASN A 9 -21.87 -4.24 -0.69
CA ASN A 9 -21.21 -3.74 -1.90
C ASN A 9 -21.53 -2.27 -2.26
N PRO A 10 -21.30 -1.30 -1.37
CA PRO A 10 -21.65 0.10 -1.64
C PRO A 10 -20.84 0.74 -2.78
N TYR A 11 -19.72 0.15 -3.15
CA TYR A 11 -18.86 0.61 -4.24
C TYR A 11 -19.25 0.02 -5.61
N GLY A 12 -20.22 -0.92 -5.65
CA GLY A 12 -20.66 -1.56 -6.89
C GLY A 12 -19.56 -2.36 -7.58
N VAL A 13 -18.61 -2.92 -6.83
CA VAL A 13 -17.53 -3.75 -7.39
C VAL A 13 -18.06 -5.13 -7.79
N GLU A 14 -17.49 -5.74 -8.82
CA GLU A 14 -17.97 -7.01 -9.36
C GLU A 14 -17.35 -8.22 -8.64
N PHE A 15 -16.14 -8.06 -8.10
CA PHE A 15 -15.46 -9.06 -7.27
C PHE A 15 -14.36 -8.41 -6.42
N GLY A 16 -13.83 -9.15 -5.47
CA GLY A 16 -12.67 -8.78 -4.66
C GLY A 16 -11.50 -9.71 -4.89
N ILE A 17 -10.29 -9.19 -4.70
CA ILE A 17 -9.05 -9.98 -4.69
C ILE A 17 -8.32 -9.70 -3.38
N THR A 18 -7.96 -10.75 -2.65
CA THR A 18 -7.04 -10.66 -1.51
C THR A 18 -5.68 -11.20 -1.95
N VAL A 19 -4.65 -10.36 -1.86
CA VAL A 19 -3.29 -10.69 -2.33
C VAL A 19 -2.42 -11.38 -1.27
N GLY A 20 -3.02 -12.20 -0.42
CA GLY A 20 -2.33 -13.02 0.60
C GLY A 20 -2.42 -12.45 2.01
N ASP A 21 -1.86 -13.20 2.96
CA ASP A 21 -1.94 -12.93 4.39
C ASP A 21 -3.40 -12.76 4.86
N VAL A 22 -4.25 -13.69 4.42
CA VAL A 22 -5.69 -13.73 4.76
C VAL A 22 -5.89 -13.81 6.27
N VAL A 23 -4.95 -14.47 6.95
CA VAL A 23 -4.84 -14.52 8.41
C VAL A 23 -3.39 -14.35 8.83
N TYR A 24 -3.13 -14.12 10.11
CA TYR A 24 -1.80 -14.01 10.68
C TYR A 24 -1.45 -15.28 11.44
N ASP A 25 -0.86 -16.29 10.77
CA ASP A 25 -0.41 -17.60 11.27
C ASP A 25 -1.50 -18.50 11.88
N ASN A 26 -2.69 -18.00 12.10
CA ASN A 26 -3.79 -18.78 12.70
C ASN A 26 -4.79 -19.23 11.64
N LEU A 27 -4.48 -20.35 10.96
CA LEU A 27 -5.32 -20.90 9.89
C LEU A 27 -6.72 -21.31 10.36
N GLY A 28 -6.91 -21.51 11.68
CA GLY A 28 -8.24 -21.77 12.28
C GLY A 28 -9.22 -20.60 12.13
N LEU A 29 -8.75 -19.42 11.71
CA LEU A 29 -9.60 -18.25 11.48
C LEU A 29 -10.23 -18.21 10.09
N TYR A 30 -9.87 -19.09 9.15
CA TYR A 30 -10.38 -19.05 7.77
C TYR A 30 -11.90 -19.10 7.66
N ASP A 31 -12.57 -19.93 8.45
CA ASP A 31 -14.04 -19.98 8.41
C ASP A 31 -14.67 -18.67 8.91
N ARG A 32 -14.07 -18.06 9.95
CA ARG A 32 -14.52 -16.75 10.42
C ARG A 32 -14.27 -15.67 9.38
N HIS A 33 -13.12 -15.67 8.73
CA HIS A 33 -12.80 -14.76 7.63
C HIS A 33 -13.82 -14.89 6.49
N LYS A 34 -14.08 -16.11 6.00
CA LYS A 34 -15.07 -16.35 4.95
C LYS A 34 -16.46 -15.85 5.33
N ALA A 35 -16.89 -16.07 6.57
CA ALA A 35 -18.19 -15.60 7.05
C ALA A 35 -18.27 -14.06 7.06
N MET A 36 -17.18 -13.39 7.38
CA MET A 36 -17.11 -11.92 7.34
C MET A 36 -17.10 -11.40 5.89
N MET A 37 -16.29 -11.99 5.01
CA MET A 37 -16.21 -11.59 3.60
C MET A 37 -17.51 -11.83 2.86
N ALA A 38 -18.30 -12.83 3.23
CA ALA A 38 -19.61 -13.09 2.66
C ALA A 38 -20.61 -11.92 2.84
N LEU A 39 -20.41 -11.07 3.85
CA LEU A 39 -21.23 -9.86 4.06
C LEU A 39 -21.05 -8.81 2.96
N MET A 40 -19.99 -8.90 2.18
CA MET A 40 -19.78 -8.00 1.05
C MET A 40 -20.63 -8.33 -0.17
N GLU A 41 -21.22 -9.54 -0.20
CA GLU A 41 -22.11 -10.01 -1.27
C GLU A 41 -21.47 -10.04 -2.68
N ILE A 42 -20.14 -10.22 -2.73
CA ILE A 42 -19.36 -10.32 -3.97
C ILE A 42 -18.48 -11.57 -3.96
N VAL A 43 -18.10 -12.05 -5.15
CA VAL A 43 -17.13 -13.14 -5.28
C VAL A 43 -15.77 -12.68 -4.77
N GLN A 44 -15.10 -13.52 -3.98
CA GLN A 44 -13.75 -13.27 -3.47
C GLN A 44 -12.75 -14.25 -4.08
N TRP A 45 -11.71 -13.71 -4.67
CA TRP A 45 -10.54 -14.42 -5.14
C TRP A 45 -9.42 -14.26 -4.13
N ASN A 46 -8.75 -15.33 -3.74
CA ASN A 46 -7.73 -15.27 -2.70
C ASN A 46 -6.44 -15.91 -3.18
N LEU A 47 -5.30 -15.29 -2.83
CA LEU A 47 -3.97 -15.86 -2.91
C LEU A 47 -3.47 -16.17 -1.50
N PRO A 48 -2.58 -17.16 -1.31
CA PRO A 48 -1.89 -17.33 -0.05
C PRO A 48 -0.76 -16.31 0.11
N GLY A 49 -0.53 -15.85 1.35
CA GLY A 49 0.66 -15.16 1.77
C GLY A 49 1.56 -16.05 2.64
N ASN A 50 2.63 -15.47 3.18
CA ASN A 50 3.53 -16.22 4.07
C ASN A 50 2.89 -16.57 5.42
N HIS A 51 1.92 -15.79 5.88
CA HIS A 51 1.14 -16.08 7.10
C HIS A 51 -0.02 -17.07 6.88
N ASP A 52 -0.25 -17.49 5.63
CA ASP A 52 -1.21 -18.55 5.28
C ASP A 52 -0.56 -19.95 5.19
N ILE A 53 0.74 -20.03 5.46
CA ILE A 53 1.50 -21.30 5.46
C ILE A 53 1.15 -22.11 6.69
N ASN A 54 0.89 -23.41 6.50
CA ASN A 54 0.83 -24.35 7.62
C ASN A 54 2.26 -24.74 8.04
N PHE A 55 2.85 -24.01 8.96
CA PHE A 55 4.19 -24.27 9.48
C PHE A 55 4.31 -25.61 10.24
N ALA A 56 3.19 -26.20 10.67
CA ALA A 56 3.17 -27.54 11.26
C ALA A 56 3.18 -28.65 10.20
N SER A 57 3.20 -28.32 8.92
CA SER A 57 3.30 -29.30 7.85
C SER A 57 4.66 -30.00 7.88
N PRO A 58 4.70 -31.32 7.80
CA PRO A 58 5.96 -32.07 7.83
C PRO A 58 6.82 -31.85 6.57
N ASP A 59 6.22 -31.34 5.50
CA ASP A 59 6.86 -31.12 4.21
C ASP A 59 6.32 -29.83 3.57
N ALA A 60 7.21 -29.05 2.95
CA ALA A 60 6.87 -27.80 2.28
C ALA A 60 5.80 -27.99 1.19
N SER A 61 5.76 -29.14 0.51
CA SER A 61 4.77 -29.45 -0.54
C SER A 61 3.34 -29.52 -0.02
N PHE A 62 3.14 -29.75 1.27
CA PHE A 62 1.82 -29.79 1.91
C PHE A 62 1.48 -28.50 2.68
N ALA A 63 2.38 -27.53 2.71
CA ALA A 63 2.23 -26.33 3.53
C ALA A 63 1.01 -25.46 3.14
N ASN A 64 0.54 -25.57 1.90
CA ASN A 64 -0.63 -24.87 1.40
C ASN A 64 -1.94 -25.69 1.39
N GLU A 65 -1.95 -26.91 1.88
CA GLU A 65 -3.15 -27.77 1.77
C GLU A 65 -4.32 -27.24 2.62
N THR A 66 -4.04 -26.64 3.78
CA THR A 66 -5.08 -25.98 4.59
C THR A 66 -5.70 -24.82 3.83
N PHE A 67 -4.88 -23.95 3.23
CA PHE A 67 -5.37 -22.86 2.39
C PHE A 67 -6.23 -23.39 1.23
N LYS A 68 -5.74 -24.38 0.48
CA LYS A 68 -6.45 -24.98 -0.66
C LYS A 68 -7.81 -25.57 -0.26
N SER A 69 -7.92 -26.15 0.92
CA SER A 69 -9.18 -26.73 1.41
C SER A 69 -10.27 -25.66 1.69
N HIS A 70 -9.86 -24.42 1.94
CA HIS A 70 -10.77 -23.30 2.24
C HIS A 70 -11.06 -22.39 1.05
N PHE A 71 -10.04 -22.12 0.21
CA PHE A 71 -10.07 -21.09 -0.83
C PHE A 71 -9.83 -21.64 -2.26
N GLY A 72 -9.44 -22.91 -2.40
CA GLY A 72 -9.14 -23.49 -3.70
C GLY A 72 -7.67 -23.34 -4.11
N PRO A 73 -7.36 -23.33 -5.41
CA PRO A 73 -5.99 -23.35 -5.90
C PRO A 73 -5.20 -22.13 -5.45
N THR A 74 -3.88 -22.28 -5.27
CA THR A 74 -2.97 -21.21 -4.86
C THR A 74 -2.48 -20.35 -6.03
N TYR A 75 -2.68 -20.82 -7.26
CA TYR A 75 -2.45 -20.06 -8.49
C TYR A 75 -3.51 -20.43 -9.52
N TYR A 76 -3.96 -19.45 -10.29
CA TYR A 76 -5.05 -19.58 -11.26
C TYR A 76 -5.14 -18.35 -12.15
N SER A 77 -5.96 -18.43 -13.19
CA SER A 77 -6.33 -17.30 -14.03
C SER A 77 -7.83 -17.26 -14.29
N PHE A 78 -8.32 -16.09 -14.62
CA PHE A 78 -9.69 -15.91 -15.11
C PHE A 78 -9.80 -14.66 -15.98
N ASN A 79 -10.84 -14.63 -16.80
CA ASN A 79 -11.14 -13.46 -17.62
C ASN A 79 -12.32 -12.69 -17.05
N HIS A 80 -12.20 -11.38 -17.04
CA HIS A 80 -13.31 -10.48 -16.80
C HIS A 80 -13.28 -9.34 -17.83
N GLY A 81 -14.25 -9.33 -18.72
CA GLY A 81 -14.22 -8.40 -19.85
C GLY A 81 -12.96 -8.52 -20.71
N ASN A 82 -12.30 -7.39 -20.93
CA ASN A 82 -11.02 -7.32 -21.68
C ASN A 82 -9.77 -7.50 -20.80
N VAL A 83 -9.95 -7.89 -19.55
CA VAL A 83 -8.86 -8.13 -18.61
C VAL A 83 -8.68 -9.62 -18.38
N HIS A 84 -7.42 -10.07 -18.38
CA HIS A 84 -7.02 -11.40 -17.98
C HIS A 84 -6.26 -11.32 -16.66
N PHE A 85 -6.85 -11.85 -15.61
CA PHE A 85 -6.28 -11.89 -14.26
C PHE A 85 -5.49 -13.16 -14.07
N VAL A 86 -4.27 -13.03 -13.57
CA VAL A 86 -3.37 -14.13 -13.24
C VAL A 86 -2.98 -13.99 -11.77
N ALA A 87 -3.30 -14.98 -10.98
CA ALA A 87 -2.87 -15.11 -9.59
C ALA A 87 -1.72 -16.11 -9.52
N LEU A 88 -0.58 -15.74 -8.93
CA LEU A 88 0.59 -16.59 -8.77
C LEU A 88 0.96 -16.69 -7.30
N ASN A 89 1.18 -17.90 -6.82
CA ASN A 89 1.76 -18.11 -5.50
C ASN A 89 3.29 -18.00 -5.61
N ASN A 90 3.82 -16.85 -5.22
CA ASN A 90 5.26 -16.60 -5.21
C ASN A 90 5.90 -16.69 -3.82
N VAL A 91 5.20 -17.28 -2.84
CA VAL A 91 5.76 -17.59 -1.53
C VAL A 91 6.32 -19.00 -1.55
N GLU A 92 7.63 -19.14 -1.71
CA GLU A 92 8.30 -20.43 -1.60
C GLU A 92 8.75 -20.69 -0.16
N TYR A 93 8.15 -21.68 0.48
CA TYR A 93 8.48 -22.10 1.85
C TYR A 93 9.58 -23.15 1.85
N ALA A 94 10.60 -22.98 2.68
CA ALA A 94 11.74 -23.90 2.77
C ALA A 94 11.40 -25.26 3.43
N GLY A 95 10.33 -25.29 4.23
CA GLY A 95 9.97 -26.45 5.07
C GLY A 95 10.37 -26.27 6.52
N ASP A 96 9.80 -27.10 7.40
CA ASP A 96 10.07 -27.05 8.83
C ASP A 96 11.55 -27.21 9.15
N GLY A 97 12.08 -26.30 9.98
CA GLY A 97 13.48 -26.25 10.38
C GLY A 97 14.48 -25.92 9.26
N LYS A 98 14.02 -25.53 8.07
CA LYS A 98 14.84 -25.11 6.93
C LYS A 98 14.70 -23.61 6.67
N SER A 99 15.66 -23.04 5.92
CA SER A 99 15.63 -21.61 5.59
C SER A 99 16.30 -21.31 4.25
N PHE A 100 15.90 -20.20 3.65
CA PHE A 100 16.60 -19.50 2.59
C PHE A 100 17.37 -18.34 3.24
N GLY A 101 18.67 -18.53 3.51
CA GLY A 101 19.43 -17.56 4.29
C GLY A 101 18.87 -17.41 5.72
N ASN A 102 18.34 -16.22 6.04
CA ASN A 102 17.78 -15.90 7.35
C ASN A 102 16.24 -16.06 7.42
N SER A 103 15.57 -16.40 6.31
CA SER A 103 14.12 -16.51 6.23
C SER A 103 13.67 -17.95 5.96
N GLY A 104 12.54 -18.37 6.56
CA GLY A 104 11.88 -19.64 6.28
C GLY A 104 11.16 -19.68 4.92
N TYR A 105 11.03 -18.56 4.24
CA TYR A 105 10.43 -18.43 2.92
C TYR A 105 11.17 -17.35 2.09
N ARG A 106 10.88 -17.32 0.79
CA ARG A 106 11.36 -16.29 -0.13
C ARG A 106 10.34 -16.00 -1.22
N GLY A 107 10.50 -14.87 -1.91
CA GLY A 107 9.77 -14.54 -3.12
C GLY A 107 10.33 -15.31 -4.31
N PHE A 108 9.60 -16.32 -4.80
CA PHE A 108 10.01 -17.13 -5.93
C PHE A 108 8.79 -17.78 -6.60
N ILE A 109 8.70 -17.70 -7.92
CA ILE A 109 7.64 -18.36 -8.69
C ILE A 109 8.16 -19.74 -9.13
N PRO A 110 7.60 -20.85 -8.61
CA PRO A 110 8.06 -22.19 -9.01
C PRO A 110 7.93 -22.45 -10.50
N GLU A 111 8.87 -23.20 -11.06
CA GLU A 111 8.98 -23.50 -12.49
C GLU A 111 7.68 -24.03 -13.09
N HIS A 112 6.97 -24.90 -12.36
CA HIS A 112 5.69 -25.43 -12.85
C HIS A 112 4.59 -24.36 -13.00
N GLN A 113 4.62 -23.29 -12.21
CA GLN A 113 3.71 -22.15 -12.38
C GLN A 113 4.11 -21.29 -13.59
N LEU A 114 5.42 -21.08 -13.82
CA LEU A 114 5.90 -20.37 -15.01
C LEU A 114 5.52 -21.12 -16.29
N GLN A 115 5.70 -22.43 -16.31
CA GLN A 115 5.29 -23.28 -17.46
C GLN A 115 3.76 -23.26 -17.67
N TRP A 116 2.98 -23.32 -16.58
CA TRP A 116 1.54 -23.18 -16.65
C TRP A 116 1.13 -21.80 -17.19
N LEU A 117 1.75 -20.72 -16.69
CA LEU A 117 1.48 -19.35 -17.12
C LEU A 117 1.76 -19.17 -18.62
N ALA A 118 2.90 -19.70 -19.11
CA ALA A 118 3.24 -19.65 -20.53
C ALA A 118 2.18 -20.35 -21.41
N GLN A 119 1.63 -21.48 -20.94
CA GLN A 119 0.56 -22.20 -21.65
C GLN A 119 -0.78 -21.46 -21.58
N ASP A 120 -1.11 -20.86 -20.45
CA ASP A 120 -2.31 -20.07 -20.26
C ASP A 120 -2.31 -18.85 -21.18
N LEU A 121 -1.24 -18.04 -21.11
CA LEU A 121 -1.08 -16.83 -21.91
C LEU A 121 -0.95 -17.09 -23.44
N ALA A 122 -0.52 -18.27 -23.85
CA ALA A 122 -0.47 -18.63 -25.28
C ALA A 122 -1.86 -18.60 -25.96
N ASN A 123 -2.94 -18.66 -25.18
CA ASN A 123 -4.31 -18.59 -25.65
C ASN A 123 -5.01 -17.23 -25.35
N VAL A 124 -4.26 -16.28 -24.82
CA VAL A 124 -4.76 -14.95 -24.48
C VAL A 124 -4.38 -13.95 -25.56
N SER A 125 -5.32 -13.14 -26.01
CA SER A 125 -5.00 -12.08 -26.98
C SER A 125 -4.02 -11.08 -26.40
N ALA A 126 -2.96 -10.76 -27.15
CA ALA A 126 -1.98 -9.73 -26.78
C ALA A 126 -2.59 -8.31 -26.61
N SER A 127 -3.83 -8.10 -27.07
CA SER A 127 -4.55 -6.84 -26.87
C SER A 127 -5.21 -6.71 -25.48
N LYS A 128 -5.33 -7.82 -24.73
CA LYS A 128 -5.88 -7.78 -23.39
C LYS A 128 -4.94 -7.08 -22.39
N LEU A 129 -5.52 -6.53 -21.35
CA LEU A 129 -4.78 -6.18 -20.15
C LEU A 129 -4.50 -7.44 -19.35
N ILE A 130 -3.26 -7.65 -18.97
CA ILE A 130 -2.83 -8.72 -18.07
C ILE A 130 -2.62 -8.14 -16.69
N VAL A 131 -3.40 -8.62 -15.71
CA VAL A 131 -3.21 -8.25 -14.30
C VAL A 131 -2.53 -9.41 -13.59
N ILE A 132 -1.31 -9.16 -13.08
CA ILE A 132 -0.55 -10.15 -12.31
C ILE A 132 -0.73 -9.85 -10.82
N ALA A 133 -1.30 -10.80 -10.10
CA ALA A 133 -1.47 -10.73 -8.65
C ALA A 133 -0.51 -11.71 -7.97
N THR A 134 0.30 -11.21 -7.03
CA THR A 134 1.21 -12.00 -6.18
C THR A 134 1.06 -11.58 -4.73
N HIS A 135 1.62 -12.35 -3.80
CA HIS A 135 1.71 -11.89 -2.41
C HIS A 135 2.95 -11.03 -2.21
N ILE A 136 4.14 -11.60 -2.38
CA ILE A 136 5.39 -10.86 -2.28
C ILE A 136 5.50 -9.94 -3.51
N PRO A 137 5.90 -8.67 -3.34
CA PRO A 137 6.11 -7.76 -4.46
C PRO A 137 7.01 -8.38 -5.54
N LEU A 138 6.69 -8.14 -6.79
CA LEU A 138 7.55 -8.56 -7.90
C LEU A 138 8.88 -7.82 -7.84
N ILE A 139 8.79 -6.52 -7.59
CA ILE A 139 9.92 -5.61 -7.48
C ILE A 139 9.53 -4.45 -6.55
N SER A 140 10.48 -3.94 -5.79
CA SER A 140 10.37 -2.68 -5.07
C SER A 140 11.64 -1.84 -5.22
N GLU A 141 11.49 -0.54 -5.18
CA GLU A 141 12.56 0.44 -5.20
C GLU A 141 12.59 1.21 -3.87
N ALA A 142 12.34 0.51 -2.78
CA ALA A 142 12.31 1.10 -1.46
C ALA A 142 13.71 1.56 -1.03
N ASP A 143 13.89 2.85 -0.92
CA ASP A 143 15.00 3.42 -0.15
C ASP A 143 14.49 3.68 1.27
N ASP A 144 14.69 2.72 2.16
CA ASP A 144 14.30 2.85 3.58
C ASP A 144 15.26 3.75 4.36
N GLY A 145 16.35 4.22 3.72
CA GLY A 145 17.38 5.06 4.33
C GLY A 145 18.21 4.39 5.44
N LEU A 146 17.87 3.16 5.78
CA LEU A 146 18.54 2.38 6.84
C LEU A 146 19.48 1.33 6.25
N SER A 147 19.19 0.84 5.10
CA SER A 147 20.00 -0.09 4.32
C SER A 147 20.17 0.43 2.91
N GLU A 148 21.17 -0.09 2.22
CA GLU A 148 21.31 0.16 0.79
C GLU A 148 19.97 -0.11 0.10
N ILE A 149 19.54 0.83 -0.74
CA ILE A 149 18.34 0.79 -1.57
C ILE A 149 17.95 -0.66 -1.87
N TYR A 150 16.79 -1.09 -1.41
CA TYR A 150 16.13 -2.28 -1.93
C TYR A 150 15.71 -2.01 -3.37
N SER A 151 16.68 -1.81 -4.24
CA SER A 151 16.49 -1.73 -5.67
C SER A 151 16.70 -3.12 -6.23
N GLY A 152 15.60 -3.85 -6.39
CA GLY A 152 15.72 -5.16 -6.99
C GLY A 152 14.44 -5.98 -6.90
N PRO A 153 14.40 -7.11 -7.60
CA PRO A 153 13.26 -8.00 -7.53
C PRO A 153 13.16 -8.62 -6.13
N ASN A 154 12.02 -8.43 -5.46
CA ASN A 154 11.65 -9.17 -4.24
C ASN A 154 11.24 -10.61 -4.58
N THR A 155 10.80 -10.83 -5.83
CA THR A 155 10.62 -12.16 -6.43
C THR A 155 11.88 -12.50 -7.22
N GLU A 156 12.73 -13.39 -6.67
CA GLU A 156 14.09 -13.66 -7.15
C GLU A 156 14.19 -13.99 -8.64
N ASN A 157 13.20 -14.69 -9.19
CA ASN A 157 13.14 -15.05 -10.61
C ASN A 157 12.19 -14.16 -11.42
N PHE A 158 12.10 -12.89 -11.07
CA PHE A 158 11.28 -11.90 -11.78
C PHE A 158 11.59 -11.83 -13.28
N SER A 159 12.86 -11.98 -13.67
CA SER A 159 13.25 -12.00 -15.08
C SER A 159 12.56 -13.10 -15.90
N SER A 160 12.36 -14.28 -15.31
CA SER A 160 11.64 -15.38 -15.97
C SER A 160 10.15 -15.05 -16.21
N LEU A 161 9.55 -14.28 -15.30
CA LEU A 161 8.19 -13.76 -15.50
C LEU A 161 8.16 -12.75 -16.65
N LEU A 162 9.13 -11.84 -16.73
CA LEU A 162 9.23 -10.84 -17.79
C LEU A 162 9.35 -11.48 -19.19
N GLU A 163 10.12 -12.56 -19.31
CA GLU A 163 10.24 -13.31 -20.57
C GLU A 163 8.89 -13.87 -21.07
N ILE A 164 8.05 -14.36 -20.14
CA ILE A 164 6.71 -14.89 -20.48
C ILE A 164 5.74 -13.75 -20.83
N LEU A 165 5.89 -12.60 -20.21
CA LEU A 165 5.04 -11.43 -20.44
C LEU A 165 5.40 -10.63 -21.69
N GLU A 166 6.57 -10.86 -22.30
CA GLU A 166 7.11 -10.09 -23.45
C GLU A 166 6.09 -9.86 -24.58
N PRO A 167 5.21 -10.82 -24.96
CA PRO A 167 4.24 -10.60 -26.02
C PRO A 167 3.14 -9.57 -25.70
N PHE A 168 3.00 -9.15 -24.44
CA PHE A 168 1.93 -8.28 -23.99
C PHE A 168 2.42 -6.86 -23.75
N SER A 169 1.63 -5.87 -24.17
CA SER A 169 1.94 -4.45 -24.01
C SER A 169 1.14 -3.75 -22.91
N ASN A 170 0.14 -4.43 -22.37
CA ASN A 170 -0.73 -3.87 -21.33
C ASN A 170 -0.66 -4.79 -20.12
N ILE A 171 0.08 -4.39 -19.10
CA ILE A 171 0.32 -5.17 -17.89
C ILE A 171 0.14 -4.27 -16.68
N TYR A 172 -0.40 -4.84 -15.61
CA TYR A 172 -0.47 -4.20 -14.30
C TYR A 172 -0.22 -5.24 -13.21
N GLY A 173 0.72 -4.99 -12.31
CA GLY A 173 1.02 -5.87 -11.19
C GLY A 173 0.37 -5.37 -9.91
N ILE A 174 -0.13 -6.28 -9.07
CA ILE A 174 -0.58 -6.00 -7.71
C ILE A 174 0.04 -6.99 -6.74
N ALA A 175 0.53 -6.50 -5.61
CA ALA A 175 1.09 -7.32 -4.55
C ALA A 175 0.77 -6.72 -3.17
N GLY A 176 0.96 -7.51 -2.11
CA GLY A 176 0.85 -7.11 -0.72
C GLY A 176 2.18 -7.26 0.01
N HIS A 177 2.17 -7.94 1.16
CA HIS A 177 3.31 -8.38 1.95
C HIS A 177 4.10 -7.26 2.66
N ASP A 178 4.38 -6.15 1.98
CA ASP A 178 5.11 -5.05 2.60
C ASP A 178 4.21 -4.32 3.60
N THR A 179 4.58 -4.39 4.87
CA THR A 179 3.83 -3.76 5.97
C THR A 179 4.36 -2.38 6.31
N SER A 180 5.48 -2.00 5.71
CA SER A 180 6.17 -0.73 5.95
C SER A 180 5.77 0.32 4.92
N ASN A 181 5.75 -0.05 3.63
CA ASN A 181 5.53 0.88 2.53
C ASN A 181 4.61 0.33 1.43
N SER A 182 3.80 1.20 0.84
CA SER A 182 3.21 0.95 -0.48
C SER A 182 4.07 1.61 -1.57
N TRP A 183 4.10 1.00 -2.76
CA TRP A 183 5.00 1.42 -3.84
C TRP A 183 4.37 1.23 -5.21
N LYS A 184 4.64 2.17 -6.11
CA LYS A 184 4.36 2.04 -7.54
C LYS A 184 5.65 2.11 -8.33
N VAL A 185 6.17 0.96 -8.74
CA VAL A 185 7.38 0.86 -9.56
C VAL A 185 6.99 0.78 -11.03
N GLU A 186 7.55 1.68 -11.84
CA GLU A 186 7.45 1.57 -13.29
C GLU A 186 8.47 0.56 -13.81
N VAL A 187 8.01 -0.62 -14.14
CA VAL A 187 8.85 -1.67 -14.75
C VAL A 187 9.19 -1.28 -16.18
N ASN A 188 10.47 -1.05 -16.45
CA ASN A 188 11.01 -0.55 -17.72
C ASN A 188 12.36 -1.21 -18.07
N HIS A 189 13.12 -0.61 -18.99
CA HIS A 189 14.39 -1.15 -19.46
C HIS A 189 15.45 -1.35 -18.37
N SER A 190 15.45 -0.54 -17.30
CA SER A 190 16.38 -0.71 -16.17
C SER A 190 16.16 -2.02 -15.42
N HIS A 191 14.94 -2.57 -15.49
CA HIS A 191 14.53 -3.82 -14.89
C HIS A 191 14.62 -5.03 -15.84
N GLY A 192 15.18 -4.83 -17.04
CA GLY A 192 15.28 -5.86 -18.08
C GLY A 192 14.04 -5.99 -18.98
N TRP A 193 12.98 -5.18 -18.74
CA TRP A 193 11.79 -5.18 -19.58
C TRP A 193 12.04 -4.49 -20.94
N GLN A 194 11.62 -5.10 -22.05
CA GLN A 194 11.85 -4.55 -23.38
C GLN A 194 10.60 -3.94 -24.02
N GLY A 195 9.43 -4.14 -23.39
CA GLY A 195 8.14 -3.63 -23.88
C GLY A 195 7.80 -2.22 -23.41
N GLN A 196 6.53 -1.85 -23.52
CA GLN A 196 6.02 -0.60 -22.93
C GLN A 196 6.09 -0.68 -21.41
N PRO A 197 6.53 0.39 -20.72
CA PRO A 197 6.55 0.43 -19.26
C PRO A 197 5.18 0.10 -18.66
N TRP A 198 5.17 -0.57 -17.51
CA TRP A 198 3.97 -0.93 -16.76
C TRP A 198 4.20 -0.81 -15.25
N ILE A 199 3.13 -0.73 -14.49
CA ILE A 199 3.20 -0.51 -13.05
C ILE A 199 3.15 -1.83 -12.29
N ALA A 200 4.16 -2.08 -11.45
CA ALA A 200 4.13 -3.03 -10.35
C ALA A 200 3.75 -2.27 -9.07
N HIS A 201 2.56 -2.54 -8.56
CA HIS A 201 1.97 -1.84 -7.43
C HIS A 201 1.97 -2.72 -6.19
N THR A 202 2.79 -2.38 -5.21
CA THR A 202 2.72 -2.92 -3.86
C THR A 202 1.68 -2.14 -3.10
N LEU A 203 0.57 -2.79 -2.78
CA LEU A 203 -0.62 -2.16 -2.20
C LEU A 203 -0.39 -1.83 -0.72
N ALA A 204 -0.91 -0.70 -0.27
CA ALA A 204 -1.03 -0.41 1.15
C ALA A 204 -1.92 -1.45 1.85
N GLU A 205 -1.63 -1.70 3.10
CA GLU A 205 -2.17 -2.82 3.86
C GLU A 205 -3.60 -2.58 4.33
N VAL A 206 -4.42 -3.65 4.31
CA VAL A 206 -5.68 -3.74 5.03
C VAL A 206 -5.49 -4.70 6.20
N ARG A 207 -5.34 -4.18 7.41
CA ARG A 207 -5.01 -4.97 8.59
C ARG A 207 -6.11 -5.00 9.63
N GLY A 208 -6.34 -6.19 10.16
CA GLY A 208 -7.23 -6.43 11.30
C GLY A 208 -6.52 -6.31 12.65
N SER A 209 -6.61 -7.34 13.49
CA SER A 209 -6.05 -7.36 14.85
C SER A 209 -4.55 -7.68 14.94
N GLY A 210 -3.88 -7.92 13.82
CA GLY A 210 -2.46 -8.32 13.79
C GLY A 210 -1.47 -7.18 14.05
N TRP A 211 -1.91 -5.92 14.08
CA TRP A 211 -1.07 -4.80 14.42
C TRP A 211 -0.98 -4.67 15.93
N PRO A 212 0.15 -5.02 16.55
CA PRO A 212 0.24 -5.04 18.02
C PRO A 212 0.39 -3.65 18.63
N LYS A 213 0.66 -2.63 17.81
CA LYS A 213 1.08 -1.28 18.22
C LYS A 213 0.05 -0.22 17.85
N GLY A 214 0.18 0.96 18.45
CA GLY A 214 -0.67 2.12 18.21
C GLY A 214 -1.78 2.31 19.23
N LEU A 215 -2.39 3.49 19.18
CA LEU A 215 -3.53 3.87 20.04
C LEU A 215 -4.72 2.95 19.77
N THR A 216 -5.49 2.74 20.82
CA THR A 216 -6.74 1.98 20.75
C THR A 216 -7.91 2.95 20.78
N ASP A 217 -8.80 2.86 19.80
CA ASP A 217 -10.01 3.67 19.76
C ASP A 217 -11.04 3.23 20.82
N ALA A 218 -12.15 3.96 20.94
CA ALA A 218 -13.22 3.66 21.90
C ALA A 218 -13.89 2.29 21.72
N ARG A 219 -13.64 1.62 20.56
CA ARG A 219 -14.15 0.28 20.25
C ARG A 219 -13.15 -0.82 20.58
N GLY A 220 -11.96 -0.46 21.06
CA GLY A 220 -10.86 -1.40 21.33
C GLY A 220 -10.09 -1.82 20.06
N VAL A 221 -10.23 -1.09 18.97
CA VAL A 221 -9.48 -1.33 17.71
C VAL A 221 -8.26 -0.42 17.72
N LYS A 222 -7.09 -1.01 17.47
CA LYS A 222 -5.84 -0.27 17.36
C LYS A 222 -5.79 0.54 16.07
N ASP A 223 -5.21 1.73 16.19
CA ASP A 223 -4.89 2.57 15.06
C ASP A 223 -3.78 1.93 14.23
N SER A 224 -4.10 1.60 12.99
CA SER A 224 -3.21 0.86 12.09
C SER A 224 -2.68 1.82 11.04
N ILE A 225 -1.48 2.36 11.30
CA ILE A 225 -0.75 3.22 10.37
C ILE A 225 0.49 2.45 9.93
N MET A 226 0.75 2.39 8.63
CA MET A 226 1.98 1.85 8.07
C MET A 226 3.17 2.76 8.44
N GLU A 227 4.37 2.23 8.39
CA GLU A 227 5.60 2.96 8.74
C GLU A 227 5.88 4.13 7.79
N ASP A 228 5.36 4.09 6.55
CA ASP A 228 5.39 5.17 5.56
C ASP A 228 4.31 6.25 5.78
N GLY A 229 3.45 6.06 6.77
CA GLY A 229 2.36 6.97 7.13
C GLY A 229 1.04 6.72 6.40
N ASN A 230 0.94 5.70 5.52
CA ASN A 230 -0.35 5.31 4.99
C ASN A 230 -1.26 4.78 6.10
N PRO A 231 -2.52 5.22 6.15
CA PRO A 231 -3.50 4.62 7.03
C PRO A 231 -3.90 3.23 6.52
N ASN A 232 -4.52 2.44 7.41
CA ASN A 232 -5.21 1.22 7.01
C ASN A 232 -6.31 1.54 5.98
N GLY A 233 -6.48 0.70 4.96
CA GLY A 233 -7.44 0.96 3.91
C GLY A 233 -7.59 -0.22 2.95
N PHE A 234 -8.30 0.01 1.85
CA PHE A 234 -8.46 -0.95 0.76
C PHE A 234 -8.48 -0.20 -0.59
N TYR A 235 -8.43 -0.94 -1.67
CA TYR A 235 -8.46 -0.37 -3.01
C TYR A 235 -9.75 -0.70 -3.74
N VAL A 236 -10.21 0.26 -4.55
CA VAL A 236 -11.17 0.04 -5.62
C VAL A 236 -10.42 0.21 -6.94
N LEU A 237 -10.16 -0.88 -7.64
CA LEU A 237 -9.52 -0.85 -8.94
C LEU A 237 -10.59 -0.76 -10.03
N LYS A 238 -10.52 0.28 -10.85
CA LYS A 238 -11.39 0.44 -12.02
C LYS A 238 -10.62 0.02 -13.27
N PHE A 239 -11.24 -0.84 -14.06
CA PHE A 239 -10.71 -1.28 -15.34
C PHE A 239 -11.57 -0.73 -16.47
N ASP A 240 -10.98 0.11 -17.32
CA ASP A 240 -11.60 0.64 -18.53
C ASP A 240 -10.78 0.24 -19.74
N ASP A 241 -11.20 -0.81 -20.40
CA ASP A 241 -10.48 -1.52 -21.48
C ASP A 241 -9.08 -1.97 -21.01
N ARG A 242 -8.06 -1.18 -21.26
CA ARG A 242 -6.66 -1.45 -20.90
C ARG A 242 -6.12 -0.52 -19.81
N ASN A 243 -6.92 0.42 -19.36
CA ASN A 243 -6.54 1.37 -18.33
C ASN A 243 -6.93 0.82 -16.96
N VAL A 244 -6.03 0.97 -16.01
CA VAL A 244 -6.27 0.68 -14.59
C VAL A 244 -6.23 1.99 -13.82
N THR A 245 -7.23 2.21 -12.99
CA THR A 245 -7.27 3.36 -12.08
C THR A 245 -7.46 2.84 -10.67
N PRO A 246 -6.41 2.77 -9.86
CA PRO A 246 -6.49 2.42 -8.45
C PRO A 246 -7.03 3.61 -7.64
N ASP A 247 -7.95 3.36 -6.73
CA ASP A 247 -8.42 4.33 -5.74
C ASP A 247 -8.24 3.73 -4.35
N PHE A 248 -7.24 4.21 -3.62
CA PHE A 248 -7.01 3.83 -2.23
C PHE A 248 -8.06 4.48 -1.34
N ILE A 249 -8.79 3.69 -0.58
CA ILE A 249 -9.84 4.12 0.33
C ILE A 249 -9.36 3.92 1.77
N PRO A 250 -8.86 4.97 2.44
CA PRO A 250 -8.44 4.86 3.83
C PRO A 250 -9.65 4.63 4.74
N PHE A 251 -9.44 3.85 5.79
CA PHE A 251 -10.45 3.73 6.83
C PHE A 251 -10.50 5.00 7.68
N PRO A 252 -11.69 5.39 8.11
CA PRO A 252 -11.85 6.58 8.92
C PRO A 252 -11.36 6.34 10.34
N PHE A 253 -10.21 6.88 10.64
CA PHE A 253 -9.78 7.16 12.01
C PHE A 253 -9.95 8.66 12.25
N GLY A 254 -11.04 9.03 12.93
CA GLY A 254 -11.36 10.42 13.21
C GLY A 254 -12.43 11.04 12.31
N PRO A 255 -12.69 12.37 12.42
CA PRO A 255 -13.81 13.04 11.76
C PRO A 255 -13.69 13.13 10.22
N ASP A 256 -12.51 12.88 9.64
CA ASP A 256 -12.22 13.17 8.24
C ASP A 256 -11.97 11.90 7.40
N ALA A 257 -12.88 10.95 7.48
CA ALA A 257 -12.87 9.67 6.75
C ALA A 257 -12.69 9.77 5.22
N THR A 258 -12.76 10.96 4.66
CA THR A 258 -12.65 11.22 3.21
C THR A 258 -11.27 11.74 2.80
N GLN A 259 -10.38 12.02 3.75
CA GLN A 259 -9.04 12.55 3.42
C GLN A 259 -8.19 11.48 2.73
N ARG A 260 -7.61 11.83 1.60
CA ARG A 260 -6.66 11.03 0.83
C ARG A 260 -5.22 11.48 1.03
N LEU A 261 -5.00 12.43 1.90
CA LEU A 261 -3.70 13.01 2.20
C LEU A 261 -3.67 13.55 3.64
N ARG A 262 -2.48 13.66 4.18
CA ARG A 262 -2.20 14.31 5.47
C ARG A 262 -1.30 15.51 5.24
N ILE A 263 -1.59 16.62 5.90
CA ILE A 263 -0.78 17.83 5.88
C ILE A 263 -0.18 18.00 7.26
N THR A 264 1.13 18.21 7.33
CA THR A 264 1.88 18.38 8.58
C THR A 264 2.83 19.57 8.45
N LEU A 265 3.05 20.32 9.53
CA LEU A 265 4.16 21.28 9.62
C LEU A 265 5.35 20.61 10.31
N ASP A 266 6.55 20.77 9.73
CA ASP A 266 7.77 20.17 10.21
C ASP A 266 8.97 21.12 10.11
N PRO A 267 9.63 21.51 11.22
CA PRO A 267 9.17 21.24 12.59
C PRO A 267 7.79 21.83 12.87
N PRO A 268 7.02 21.23 13.81
CA PRO A 268 5.73 21.78 14.20
C PRO A 268 5.91 23.19 14.78
N LEU A 269 4.92 24.05 14.62
CA LEU A 269 4.89 25.31 15.34
C LEU A 269 4.99 25.00 16.84
N SER A 270 5.72 25.81 17.59
CA SER A 270 5.88 25.59 19.04
C SER A 270 4.50 25.51 19.70
N GLU A 271 4.18 24.35 20.26
CA GLU A 271 2.82 24.04 20.74
C GLU A 271 2.49 24.84 21.99
N ILE A 272 1.28 25.41 22.01
CA ILE A 272 0.59 25.72 23.24
C ILE A 272 -0.22 24.48 23.60
N GLU A 273 0.03 23.89 24.77
CA GLU A 273 -0.67 22.70 25.26
C GLU A 273 -2.20 22.88 25.15
N GLY A 274 -2.87 21.94 24.53
CA GLY A 274 -4.32 21.75 24.54
C GLY A 274 -5.11 22.31 23.36
N GLY A 275 -4.48 22.69 22.24
CA GLY A 275 -5.18 23.17 21.04
C GLY A 275 -5.40 22.10 19.97
N SER A 276 -6.56 22.11 19.30
CA SER A 276 -6.83 21.31 18.10
C SER A 276 -6.23 21.92 16.82
N ILE A 277 -5.61 23.08 16.88
CA ILE A 277 -4.99 23.81 15.78
C ILE A 277 -3.49 23.89 16.06
N ASN A 278 -2.66 23.62 15.05
CA ASN A 278 -1.23 23.92 15.09
C ASN A 278 -1.04 25.42 15.35
N ARG A 279 -0.49 25.78 16.49
CA ARG A 279 -0.38 27.16 16.93
C ARG A 279 1.00 27.41 17.51
N GLY A 280 1.67 28.45 17.05
CA GLY A 280 2.96 28.82 17.60
C GLY A 280 3.72 29.79 16.71
N THR A 281 5.00 29.95 17.01
CA THR A 281 5.92 30.75 16.20
C THR A 281 6.45 29.90 15.06
N ALA A 282 6.38 30.40 13.83
CA ALA A 282 7.01 29.73 12.69
C ALA A 282 8.54 29.75 12.83
N HIS A 283 9.16 28.59 12.65
CA HIS A 283 10.61 28.50 12.54
C HIS A 283 11.02 28.81 11.10
N THR A 284 12.23 29.35 10.91
CA THR A 284 12.76 29.70 9.59
C THR A 284 12.94 28.49 8.66
N ASP A 285 12.94 27.28 9.22
CA ASP A 285 13.09 25.99 8.53
C ASP A 285 11.79 25.17 8.54
N THR A 286 10.66 25.75 8.99
CA THR A 286 9.37 25.06 8.98
C THR A 286 8.95 24.77 7.53
N LYS A 287 8.59 23.53 7.28
CA LYS A 287 8.06 23.06 5.99
C LYS A 287 6.59 22.68 6.11
N ILE A 288 5.88 22.86 5.02
CA ILE A 288 4.60 22.19 4.78
C ILE A 288 4.95 20.84 4.16
N VAL A 289 4.57 19.76 4.82
CA VAL A 289 4.80 18.37 4.39
C VAL A 289 3.45 17.73 4.10
N VAL A 290 3.34 17.11 2.94
CA VAL A 290 2.14 16.38 2.52
C VAL A 290 2.48 14.91 2.33
N ASN A 291 1.81 14.03 3.05
CA ASN A 291 1.76 12.61 2.74
C ASN A 291 0.49 12.38 1.89
N LEU A 292 0.66 12.13 0.60
CA LEU A 292 -0.42 11.74 -0.31
C LEU A 292 -0.53 10.22 -0.27
N PHE A 293 -1.52 9.71 0.44
CA PHE A 293 -1.68 8.27 0.67
C PHE A 293 -1.68 7.48 -0.63
N ASP A 294 -0.82 6.46 -0.69
CA ASP A 294 -0.55 5.68 -1.90
C ASP A 294 -0.08 6.54 -3.11
N GLY A 295 0.47 7.73 -2.86
CA GLY A 295 1.06 8.57 -3.90
C GLY A 295 2.37 7.99 -4.46
N GLY A 296 2.91 8.63 -5.49
CA GLY A 296 4.16 8.22 -6.12
C GLY A 296 4.83 9.36 -6.88
N ILE A 297 6.08 9.16 -7.28
CA ILE A 297 6.93 10.19 -7.91
C ILE A 297 6.30 10.85 -9.16
N ARG A 298 5.33 10.20 -9.80
CA ARG A 298 4.66 10.74 -11.00
C ARG A 298 3.44 11.59 -10.68
N ASP A 299 3.07 11.72 -9.40
CA ASP A 299 1.95 12.55 -8.98
C ASP A 299 2.37 14.01 -8.85
N LEU A 300 1.42 14.90 -8.99
CA LEU A 300 1.62 16.34 -8.90
C LEU A 300 0.89 16.90 -7.67
N VAL A 301 1.60 17.71 -6.88
CA VAL A 301 1.05 18.31 -5.66
C VAL A 301 1.31 19.81 -5.64
N TRP A 302 0.25 20.58 -5.37
CA TRP A 302 0.30 22.03 -5.25
C TRP A 302 -0.28 22.50 -3.93
N ALA A 303 0.38 23.47 -3.33
CA ALA A 303 -0.11 24.18 -2.16
C ALA A 303 -0.61 25.58 -2.53
N PHE A 304 -1.63 26.02 -1.79
CA PHE A 304 -2.18 27.37 -1.82
C PHE A 304 -2.26 27.86 -0.36
N ILE A 305 -1.59 28.95 -0.07
CA ILE A 305 -1.60 29.52 1.29
C ILE A 305 -2.50 30.76 1.25
N ASP A 306 -3.52 30.76 2.09
CA ASP A 306 -4.57 31.77 2.13
C ASP A 306 -5.17 32.03 0.73
N ASP A 307 -5.14 33.29 0.27
CA ASP A 307 -5.59 33.69 -1.06
C ASP A 307 -4.46 33.70 -2.12
N GLY A 308 -3.30 33.10 -1.76
CA GLY A 308 -2.14 33.03 -2.66
C GLY A 308 -2.34 32.10 -3.85
N GLY A 309 -1.48 32.24 -4.86
CA GLY A 309 -1.46 31.39 -6.03
C GLY A 309 -0.93 29.99 -5.77
N ALA A 310 -1.12 29.09 -6.75
CA ALA A 310 -0.60 27.74 -6.71
C ALA A 310 0.94 27.72 -6.65
N GLN A 311 1.49 26.96 -5.73
CA GLN A 311 2.92 26.70 -5.60
C GLN A 311 3.13 25.18 -5.71
N ALA A 312 3.98 24.74 -6.66
CA ALA A 312 4.31 23.33 -6.80
C ALA A 312 5.15 22.88 -5.60
N MET A 313 4.80 21.73 -5.03
CA MET A 313 5.58 21.10 -3.98
C MET A 313 6.63 20.15 -4.58
N THR A 314 7.71 19.93 -3.85
CA THR A 314 8.81 19.05 -4.25
C THR A 314 8.57 17.65 -3.71
N TYR A 315 8.59 16.65 -4.61
CA TYR A 315 8.61 15.25 -4.20
C TYR A 315 9.91 14.91 -3.47
N THR A 316 9.81 14.18 -2.38
CA THR A 316 10.96 13.71 -1.62
C THR A 316 10.69 12.36 -0.98
N VAL A 317 11.73 11.55 -0.81
CA VAL A 317 11.66 10.29 -0.05
C VAL A 317 12.24 10.54 1.34
N ARG A 318 11.37 10.66 2.32
CA ARG A 318 11.72 10.89 3.73
C ARG A 318 10.69 10.24 4.65
N THR A 319 10.98 10.16 5.94
CA THR A 319 10.01 9.77 6.97
C THR A 319 8.87 10.77 7.06
N ASP A 320 7.65 10.28 7.35
CA ASP A 320 6.51 11.13 7.61
C ASP A 320 6.62 11.74 9.02
N PRO A 321 6.68 13.08 9.17
CA PRO A 321 6.79 13.73 10.47
C PRO A 321 5.65 13.38 11.43
N PHE A 322 4.49 13.02 10.91
CA PHE A 322 3.37 12.56 11.73
C PHE A 322 3.67 11.22 12.40
N VAL A 323 4.25 10.27 11.67
CA VAL A 323 4.64 8.95 12.22
C VAL A 323 5.78 9.11 13.21
N GLU A 324 6.81 9.90 12.89
CA GLU A 324 7.92 10.22 13.81
C GLU A 324 7.41 10.81 15.14
N ARG A 325 6.42 11.69 15.04
CA ARG A 325 5.80 12.28 16.23
C ARG A 325 5.02 11.25 17.06
N LEU A 326 4.25 10.37 16.43
CA LEU A 326 3.55 9.29 17.12
C LEU A 326 4.53 8.34 17.79
N GLU A 327 5.60 7.95 17.09
CA GLU A 327 6.68 7.15 17.64
C GLU A 327 7.25 7.82 18.90
N SER A 328 7.65 9.10 18.80
CA SER A 328 8.24 9.84 19.91
C SER A 328 7.32 9.99 21.13
N ILE A 329 6.01 10.26 20.90
CA ILE A 329 5.04 10.47 21.98
C ILE A 329 4.73 9.16 22.72
N TYR A 330 4.64 8.05 21.97
CA TYR A 330 4.17 6.76 22.51
C TYR A 330 5.30 5.74 22.72
N GLN A 331 6.55 6.15 22.56
CA GLN A 331 7.70 5.32 22.86
C GLN A 331 7.62 4.75 24.29
N ASP A 332 7.97 3.48 24.45
CA ASP A 332 7.95 2.77 25.73
C ASP A 332 6.58 2.68 26.43
N THR A 333 5.49 2.86 25.69
CA THR A 333 4.11 2.71 26.19
C THR A 333 3.43 1.48 25.59
N ASP A 334 2.27 1.08 26.13
CA ASP A 334 1.42 0.03 25.57
C ASP A 334 0.82 0.40 24.20
N SER A 335 0.93 1.67 23.82
CA SER A 335 0.48 2.24 22.54
C SER A 335 1.63 2.61 21.62
N GLU A 336 2.80 2.04 21.80
CA GLU A 336 3.98 2.26 20.96
C GLU A 336 3.66 2.04 19.48
N TYR A 337 4.19 2.92 18.62
CA TYR A 337 4.13 2.78 17.16
C TYR A 337 5.42 2.13 16.63
N SER A 338 5.35 1.53 15.43
CA SER A 338 6.57 1.11 14.72
C SER A 338 7.39 2.34 14.35
N PRO A 339 8.73 2.22 14.28
CA PRO A 339 9.57 3.30 13.79
C PRO A 339 9.14 3.77 12.40
N ALA A 340 9.23 5.07 12.16
CA ALA A 340 8.92 5.63 10.86
C ALA A 340 9.91 5.13 9.79
N ALA A 341 9.39 4.61 8.68
CA ALA A 341 10.16 4.29 7.49
C ALA A 341 10.17 5.46 6.51
N ARG A 342 11.13 5.49 5.59
CA ARG A 342 11.11 6.48 4.51
C ARG A 342 9.94 6.18 3.56
N SER A 343 9.12 7.19 3.37
CA SER A 343 7.88 7.14 2.59
C SER A 343 8.11 7.62 1.16
N ALA A 344 7.57 6.90 0.19
CA ALA A 344 7.49 7.29 -1.23
C ALA A 344 6.32 8.22 -1.54
N HIS A 345 5.65 8.75 -0.52
CA HIS A 345 4.39 9.48 -0.64
C HIS A 345 4.49 10.92 -0.16
N ILE A 346 5.70 11.47 -0.03
CA ILE A 346 5.94 12.78 0.59
C ILE A 346 6.25 13.86 -0.45
N TRP A 347 5.59 14.99 -0.28
CA TRP A 347 5.91 16.27 -0.94
C TRP A 347 6.13 17.32 0.13
N GLU A 348 7.08 18.21 -0.10
CA GLU A 348 7.38 19.29 0.82
C GLU A 348 7.61 20.63 0.12
N MET A 349 7.39 21.70 0.86
CA MET A 349 7.81 23.05 0.51
C MET A 349 8.09 23.85 1.79
N ASP A 350 8.92 24.87 1.69
CA ASP A 350 9.17 25.77 2.81
C ASP A 350 7.91 26.58 3.13
N LEU A 351 7.62 26.77 4.41
CA LEU A 351 6.57 27.70 4.83
C LEU A 351 7.04 29.11 4.42
N PRO A 352 6.23 29.91 3.68
CA PRO A 352 6.68 31.20 3.21
C PRO A 352 7.07 32.14 4.34
N ASP A 353 8.19 32.82 4.17
CA ASP A 353 8.59 33.90 5.07
C ASP A 353 7.56 35.05 5.03
N GLY A 354 7.36 35.67 6.16
CA GLY A 354 6.56 36.88 6.25
C GLY A 354 5.04 36.68 6.33
N LEU A 355 4.60 35.45 6.60
CA LEU A 355 3.24 35.23 7.09
C LEU A 355 3.08 36.00 8.43
N GLY A 356 2.08 36.88 8.50
CA GLY A 356 1.82 37.69 9.70
C GLY A 356 1.24 36.85 10.82
N GLU A 357 1.03 37.51 11.97
CA GLU A 357 0.27 36.90 13.06
C GLU A 357 -1.17 36.61 12.64
N GLY A 358 -1.71 35.49 13.12
CA GLY A 358 -3.10 35.09 12.94
C GLY A 358 -3.29 33.74 12.32
N LEU A 359 -4.52 33.47 11.92
CA LEU A 359 -4.92 32.22 11.28
C LEU A 359 -4.56 32.22 9.80
N HIS A 360 -3.91 31.12 9.40
CA HIS A 360 -3.56 30.82 8.02
C HIS A 360 -4.15 29.49 7.60
N THR A 361 -4.45 29.34 6.32
CA THR A 361 -4.96 28.09 5.75
C THR A 361 -4.09 27.67 4.59
N VAL A 362 -3.56 26.45 4.66
CA VAL A 362 -2.96 25.78 3.50
C VAL A 362 -3.99 24.87 2.88
N ARG A 363 -4.20 25.00 1.56
CA ARG A 363 -5.01 24.10 0.74
C ARG A 363 -4.08 23.34 -0.19
N ILE A 364 -4.24 22.03 -0.27
CA ILE A 364 -3.48 21.15 -1.13
C ILE A 364 -4.38 20.66 -2.25
N ARG A 365 -3.87 20.65 -3.48
CA ARG A 365 -4.46 19.99 -4.64
C ARG A 365 -3.47 19.01 -5.22
N THR A 366 -3.96 17.85 -5.60
CA THR A 366 -3.14 16.82 -6.22
C THR A 366 -3.76 16.35 -7.52
N GLU A 367 -2.91 15.84 -8.41
CA GLU A 367 -3.32 15.06 -9.58
C GLU A 367 -2.36 13.87 -9.69
N ASP A 368 -2.89 12.65 -9.53
CA ASP A 368 -2.09 11.44 -9.62
C ASP A 368 -1.79 11.04 -11.07
N GLU A 369 -0.90 10.07 -11.24
CA GLU A 369 -0.51 9.56 -12.56
C GLU A 369 -1.67 8.97 -13.38
N PHE A 370 -2.82 8.70 -12.73
CA PHE A 370 -4.05 8.20 -13.34
C PHE A 370 -5.06 9.32 -13.64
N GLY A 371 -4.72 10.59 -13.37
CA GLY A 371 -5.57 11.76 -13.59
C GLY A 371 -6.62 12.02 -12.52
N GLN A 372 -6.54 11.33 -11.39
CA GLN A 372 -7.45 11.55 -10.26
C GLN A 372 -7.00 12.77 -9.46
N ARG A 373 -7.96 13.61 -9.05
CA ARG A 373 -7.70 14.82 -8.27
C ARG A 373 -8.20 14.67 -6.86
N ARG A 374 -7.39 15.14 -5.91
CA ARG A 374 -7.72 15.16 -4.49
C ARG A 374 -7.44 16.54 -3.93
N GLU A 375 -8.16 16.90 -2.87
CA GLU A 375 -7.97 18.16 -2.16
C GLU A 375 -7.91 17.90 -0.66
N GLY A 376 -7.14 18.72 0.04
CA GLY A 376 -7.08 18.75 1.50
C GLY A 376 -6.79 20.15 1.98
N ALA A 377 -7.07 20.43 3.25
CA ALA A 377 -6.75 21.70 3.86
C ALA A 377 -6.35 21.51 5.33
N MET A 378 -5.47 22.39 5.80
CA MET A 378 -5.10 22.52 7.20
C MET A 378 -5.09 24.00 7.58
N THR A 379 -5.58 24.32 8.78
CA THR A 379 -5.48 25.66 9.37
C THR A 379 -4.45 25.63 10.48
N PHE A 380 -3.62 26.67 10.55
CA PHE A 380 -2.66 26.90 11.62
C PHE A 380 -2.66 28.36 12.05
N GLU A 381 -2.13 28.67 13.22
CA GLU A 381 -2.08 30.03 13.76
C GLU A 381 -0.64 30.42 14.08
N ILE A 382 -0.18 31.51 13.46
CA ILE A 382 1.10 32.16 13.82
C ILE A 382 0.84 33.14 14.94
N ILE A 383 1.60 33.02 16.01
CA ILE A 383 1.57 33.96 17.16
C ILE A 383 2.94 34.60 17.28
N ASP A 384 2.93 35.85 17.74
CA ASP A 384 4.16 36.59 18.03
C ASP A 384 4.97 35.94 19.14
N GLN A 385 6.29 36.16 19.14
CA GLN A 385 7.21 35.64 20.17
C GLN A 385 7.04 36.37 21.50
#